data_ea0a0a69d4ec2d55975d631a4ff8ecca
#
_entry.id   ea0a0a69d4ec2d55975d631a4ff8ecca
#
_cell.length_a   1.000
_cell.length_b   1.000
_cell.length_c   1.000
_cell.angle_alpha   90.00
_cell.angle_beta   90.00
_cell.angle_gamma   90.00
#
_symmetry.space_group_name_H-M   'P 1'
#
loop_
_entity.id
_entity.type
_entity.pdbx_description
1 polymer ?
#
loop_
_entity_poly.entity_id
_entity_poly.type
_entity_poly.pdbx_seq_one_letter_code
_entity_poly.pdbx_strand_id
1 'polypeptide(L)'
;MKKNMKRMMGWIFTAVLICCIGFTIKGVTADAAIVSGGKKNYSYSELQKDLKQLKKKYKNRCQVNVIGKSEDKRNLYEVVIGNPDAKKHLLVMGNLHAREHMTVQLCMKQIEYYLSNYNKKISGKKVSNTLDKVAIHYVPSCNPDGTAISQRGFNAIRNKKLRSALRKMGGSSSRWKANARGVDLNRNWNVAFKTSGRKGSSGYCGPKAESESETRALVKWSNRIQKQGKIVGIVSYHSTGSIIYGKSTSRAPKAVRNATTRMYQTAKSLTGYQLVQHESYALPHGYSRTYYLYKKKIPFITVEVGRGAAPLGGGEFGSIWAKNKNVVIREAQLFQ
;
A
#
# COMPACT_ATOMS: atom_id res chain seq x y z
N MET A 1 -91.35 11.18 44.65
CA MET A 1 -91.55 9.77 44.23
C MET A 1 -90.30 9.39 43.39
N LYS A 2 -89.79 8.23 43.68
CA LYS A 2 -88.72 7.50 43.02
C LYS A 2 -87.30 7.66 43.58
N LYS A 3 -86.91 6.62 44.24
CA LYS A 3 -85.64 6.35 44.92
C LYS A 3 -84.52 6.14 43.96
N ASN A 4 -83.37 6.79 44.29
CA ASN A 4 -82.10 6.50 43.69
C ASN A 4 -81.37 5.40 44.44
N MET A 5 -80.95 4.35 43.75
CA MET A 5 -80.14 3.31 44.32
C MET A 5 -78.72 3.43 43.67
N LYS A 6 -77.78 3.85 44.50
CA LYS A 6 -76.39 3.92 44.12
C LYS A 6 -75.76 2.54 44.20
N ARG A 7 -75.28 2.00 43.09
CA ARG A 7 -74.38 0.86 43.05
C ARG A 7 -72.94 1.36 43.11
N MET A 8 -72.25 1.00 44.17
CA MET A 8 -70.84 1.15 44.32
C MET A 8 -70.13 0.06 43.47
N MET A 9 -69.38 0.43 42.47
CA MET A 9 -68.48 -0.47 41.79
C MET A 9 -67.07 -0.24 42.35
N GLY A 10 -66.51 -1.27 43.02
CA GLY A 10 -65.14 -1.27 43.48
C GLY A 10 -64.16 -1.43 42.36
N TRP A 11 -63.16 -0.59 42.36
CA TRP A 11 -62.01 -0.69 41.45
C TRP A 11 -60.92 -1.55 42.09
N ILE A 12 -60.65 -2.71 41.49
CA ILE A 12 -59.53 -3.55 41.88
C ILE A 12 -58.35 -3.04 41.04
N PHE A 13 -57.36 -2.39 41.67
CA PHE A 13 -56.11 -2.05 41.08
C PHE A 13 -55.19 -3.27 41.05
N THR A 14 -55.05 -3.91 39.89
CA THR A 14 -54.01 -4.93 39.66
C THR A 14 -52.74 -4.21 39.28
N ALA A 15 -51.80 -4.12 40.21
CA ALA A 15 -50.46 -3.62 39.95
C ALA A 15 -49.69 -4.67 39.14
N VAL A 16 -49.54 -4.47 37.83
CA VAL A 16 -48.63 -5.24 37.00
C VAL A 16 -47.22 -4.71 37.23
N LEU A 17 -46.41 -5.46 37.96
CA LEU A 17 -44.97 -5.19 38.16
C LEU A 17 -44.23 -5.55 36.85
N ILE A 18 -44.00 -4.55 36.01
CA ILE A 18 -43.12 -4.70 34.81
C ILE A 18 -41.68 -4.71 35.31
N CYS A 19 -41.08 -5.90 35.44
CA CYS A 19 -39.66 -6.07 35.60
C CYS A 19 -38.99 -5.65 34.27
N CYS A 20 -38.58 -4.40 34.18
CA CYS A 20 -37.64 -3.94 33.13
C CYS A 20 -36.27 -4.59 33.37
N ILE A 21 -36.05 -5.78 32.80
CA ILE A 21 -34.70 -6.31 32.64
C ILE A 21 -34.02 -5.40 31.62
N GLY A 22 -33.26 -4.44 32.13
CA GLY A 22 -32.40 -3.57 31.33
C GLY A 22 -31.32 -4.41 30.69
N PHE A 23 -31.53 -4.92 29.49
CA PHE A 23 -30.45 -5.34 28.62
C PHE A 23 -29.65 -4.11 28.26
N THR A 24 -28.58 -3.83 29.02
CA THR A 24 -27.53 -2.94 28.54
C THR A 24 -26.85 -3.61 27.34
N ILE A 25 -27.36 -3.33 26.16
CA ILE A 25 -26.60 -3.56 24.94
C ILE A 25 -25.34 -2.71 25.11
N LYS A 26 -24.21 -3.33 25.50
CA LYS A 26 -22.91 -2.71 25.37
C LYS A 26 -22.76 -2.41 23.88
N GLY A 27 -23.00 -1.17 23.52
CA GLY A 27 -22.74 -0.69 22.18
C GLY A 27 -21.31 -1.08 21.85
N VAL A 28 -21.15 -1.94 20.86
CA VAL A 28 -19.83 -2.23 20.28
C VAL A 28 -19.36 -0.91 19.68
N THR A 29 -18.62 -0.14 20.47
CA THR A 29 -17.94 1.06 19.96
C THR A 29 -17.04 0.58 18.83
N ALA A 30 -17.34 1.01 17.63
CA ALA A 30 -16.49 0.71 16.50
C ALA A 30 -15.08 1.23 16.86
N ASP A 31 -14.14 0.30 17.01
CA ASP A 31 -12.75 0.63 17.30
C ASP A 31 -12.26 1.73 16.34
N ALA A 32 -11.77 2.83 16.88
CA ALA A 32 -11.24 3.91 16.09
C ALA A 32 -10.15 3.41 15.11
N ALA A 33 -10.23 3.87 13.88
CA ALA A 33 -9.26 3.48 12.86
C ALA A 33 -7.84 3.92 13.26
N ILE A 34 -6.88 3.00 13.17
CA ILE A 34 -5.46 3.27 13.45
C ILE A 34 -4.88 4.17 12.36
N VAL A 35 -5.13 3.82 11.10
CA VAL A 35 -4.61 4.54 9.95
C VAL A 35 -5.64 5.58 9.49
N SER A 36 -5.30 6.85 9.64
CA SER A 36 -6.11 7.95 9.12
C SER A 36 -6.04 8.01 7.60
N GLY A 37 -7.16 8.29 6.93
CA GLY A 37 -7.21 8.56 5.50
C GLY A 37 -7.22 10.05 5.19
N GLY A 38 -6.77 10.46 3.99
CA GLY A 38 -6.91 11.82 3.46
C GLY A 38 -5.94 12.86 4.05
N LYS A 39 -4.90 12.43 4.74
CA LYS A 39 -3.86 13.37 5.18
C LYS A 39 -3.02 13.83 3.99
N LYS A 40 -2.82 15.13 3.87
CA LYS A 40 -1.91 15.70 2.88
C LYS A 40 -0.48 15.17 3.06
N ASN A 41 -0.03 15.07 4.30
CA ASN A 41 1.31 14.59 4.66
C ASN A 41 1.20 13.47 5.70
N TYR A 42 1.19 12.23 5.23
CA TYR A 42 1.33 11.07 6.09
C TYR A 42 2.82 10.83 6.36
N SER A 43 3.28 11.27 7.54
CA SER A 43 4.71 11.34 7.86
C SER A 43 5.33 9.99 8.20
N TYR A 44 6.68 9.93 8.15
CA TYR A 44 7.41 8.74 8.57
C TYR A 44 7.18 8.38 10.05
N SER A 45 7.01 9.37 10.94
CA SER A 45 6.69 9.13 12.35
C SER A 45 5.28 8.57 12.55
N GLU A 46 4.30 9.02 11.74
CA GLU A 46 2.96 8.43 11.73
C GLU A 46 2.98 6.99 11.21
N LEU A 47 3.71 6.73 10.12
CA LEU A 47 3.94 5.36 9.64
C LEU A 47 4.46 4.45 10.75
N GLN A 48 5.49 4.89 11.51
CA GLN A 48 6.05 4.11 12.61
C GLN A 48 5.05 3.88 13.75
N LYS A 49 4.29 4.92 14.13
CA LYS A 49 3.24 4.83 15.15
C LYS A 49 2.18 3.82 14.76
N ASP A 50 1.66 3.94 13.54
CA ASP A 50 0.58 3.09 13.03
C ASP A 50 1.04 1.64 12.86
N LEU A 51 2.27 1.40 12.40
CA LEU A 51 2.87 0.06 12.34
C LEU A 51 2.96 -0.60 13.72
N LYS A 52 3.37 0.17 14.75
CA LYS A 52 3.42 -0.33 16.14
C LYS A 52 2.02 -0.70 16.64
N GLN A 53 1.01 0.12 16.35
CA GLN A 53 -0.37 -0.13 16.77
C GLN A 53 -0.98 -1.32 16.04
N LEU A 54 -0.79 -1.44 14.70
CA LEU A 54 -1.26 -2.57 13.90
C LEU A 54 -0.65 -3.88 14.40
N LYS A 55 0.69 -3.92 14.63
CA LYS A 55 1.37 -5.09 15.18
C LYS A 55 0.81 -5.47 16.56
N LYS A 56 0.55 -4.49 17.43
CA LYS A 56 -0.02 -4.73 18.78
C LYS A 56 -1.44 -5.28 18.69
N LYS A 57 -2.30 -4.68 17.84
CA LYS A 57 -3.73 -5.05 17.74
C LYS A 57 -3.93 -6.40 17.07
N TYR A 58 -3.18 -6.69 16.00
CA TYR A 58 -3.41 -7.88 15.17
C TYR A 58 -2.37 -8.99 15.35
N LYS A 59 -1.42 -8.82 16.27
CA LYS A 59 -0.43 -9.85 16.72
C LYS A 59 0.00 -10.85 15.62
N ASN A 60 -0.53 -12.09 15.69
CA ASN A 60 -0.15 -13.20 14.81
C ASN A 60 -0.57 -13.03 13.33
N ARG A 61 -1.38 -12.03 13.01
CA ARG A 61 -1.86 -11.77 11.64
C ARG A 61 -1.13 -10.60 10.96
N CYS A 62 -0.26 -9.91 11.71
CA CYS A 62 0.46 -8.74 11.24
C CYS A 62 1.90 -8.77 11.78
N GLN A 63 2.83 -9.11 10.92
CA GLN A 63 4.26 -9.03 11.24
C GLN A 63 4.84 -7.75 10.66
N VAL A 64 5.72 -7.09 11.40
CA VAL A 64 6.43 -5.90 10.96
C VAL A 64 7.93 -6.15 11.11
N ASN A 65 8.64 -6.12 9.99
CA ASN A 65 10.06 -6.39 9.88
C ASN A 65 10.80 -5.17 9.32
N VAL A 66 12.09 -5.06 9.61
CA VAL A 66 12.98 -4.10 8.95
C VAL A 66 13.77 -4.84 7.88
N ILE A 67 13.60 -4.45 6.61
CA ILE A 67 14.27 -5.07 5.46
C ILE A 67 15.56 -4.36 5.04
N GLY A 68 15.82 -3.19 5.59
CA GLY A 68 16.99 -2.37 5.31
C GLY A 68 16.84 -0.96 5.84
N LYS A 69 17.81 -0.12 5.49
CA LYS A 69 17.81 1.31 5.84
C LYS A 69 18.04 2.15 4.58
N SER A 70 17.40 3.31 4.53
CA SER A 70 17.62 4.33 3.51
C SER A 70 19.01 5.00 3.67
N GLU A 71 19.35 5.86 2.75
CA GLU A 71 20.63 6.61 2.76
C GLU A 71 20.77 7.49 4.02
N ASP A 72 19.70 8.09 4.54
CA ASP A 72 19.65 8.85 5.79
C ASP A 72 19.27 7.98 7.01
N LYS A 73 19.46 6.65 6.90
CA LYS A 73 19.28 5.67 7.99
C LYS A 73 17.83 5.54 8.53
N ARG A 74 16.80 5.88 7.73
CA ARG A 74 15.43 5.50 8.05
C ARG A 74 15.22 4.02 7.72
N ASN A 75 14.51 3.30 8.58
CA ASN A 75 14.17 1.91 8.33
C ASN A 75 13.21 1.80 7.14
N LEU A 76 13.45 0.82 6.28
CA LEU A 76 12.46 0.32 5.34
C LEU A 76 11.70 -0.81 6.02
N TYR A 77 10.39 -0.65 6.14
CA TYR A 77 9.53 -1.61 6.83
C TYR A 77 8.82 -2.52 5.84
N GLU A 78 8.83 -3.81 6.11
CA GLU A 78 7.93 -4.79 5.56
C GLU A 78 6.77 -5.03 6.53
N VAL A 79 5.56 -5.14 6.01
CA VAL A 79 4.39 -5.63 6.75
C VAL A 79 3.89 -6.90 6.08
N VAL A 80 3.89 -8.02 6.81
CA VAL A 80 3.34 -9.29 6.32
C VAL A 80 1.97 -9.48 6.95
N ILE A 81 0.94 -9.69 6.14
CA ILE A 81 -0.40 -10.05 6.58
C ILE A 81 -0.78 -11.42 6.04
N GLY A 82 -1.44 -12.22 6.89
CA GLY A 82 -1.81 -13.60 6.59
C GLY A 82 -0.81 -14.61 7.14
N ASN A 83 -0.85 -15.82 6.59
CA ASN A 83 0.01 -16.91 7.00
C ASN A 83 1.45 -16.72 6.47
N PRO A 84 2.44 -16.47 7.33
CA PRO A 84 3.83 -16.25 6.88
C PRO A 84 4.46 -17.47 6.22
N ASP A 85 3.94 -18.67 6.50
CA ASP A 85 4.42 -19.97 5.97
C ASP A 85 3.66 -20.37 4.69
N ALA A 86 2.79 -19.52 4.16
CA ALA A 86 2.11 -19.75 2.90
C ALA A 86 3.13 -19.99 1.78
N LYS A 87 2.83 -20.92 0.87
CA LYS A 87 3.72 -21.21 -0.27
C LYS A 87 3.58 -20.22 -1.42
N LYS A 88 2.64 -19.31 -1.33
CA LYS A 88 2.39 -18.26 -2.33
C LYS A 88 2.45 -16.88 -1.66
N HIS A 89 3.13 -15.95 -2.29
CA HIS A 89 3.36 -14.60 -1.77
C HIS A 89 3.00 -13.54 -2.81
N LEU A 90 2.20 -12.56 -2.42
CA LEU A 90 1.93 -11.36 -3.22
C LEU A 90 2.70 -10.19 -2.61
N LEU A 91 3.47 -9.48 -3.42
CA LEU A 91 4.26 -8.34 -2.97
C LEU A 91 3.57 -7.02 -3.35
N VAL A 92 3.65 -6.04 -2.45
CA VAL A 92 3.10 -4.70 -2.68
C VAL A 92 4.18 -3.68 -2.34
N MET A 93 4.49 -2.80 -3.29
CA MET A 93 5.43 -1.71 -3.12
C MET A 93 4.71 -0.37 -3.27
N GLY A 94 4.87 0.52 -2.31
CA GLY A 94 4.43 1.91 -2.40
C GLY A 94 5.58 2.89 -2.39
N ASN A 95 5.39 4.06 -3.01
CA ASN A 95 6.26 5.20 -2.83
C ASN A 95 7.74 4.98 -3.25
N LEU A 96 7.96 4.42 -4.44
CA LEU A 96 9.31 4.45 -5.05
C LEU A 96 9.75 5.89 -5.35
N HIS A 97 8.81 6.74 -5.77
CA HIS A 97 9.08 8.16 -5.99
C HIS A 97 8.63 8.99 -4.79
N ALA A 98 9.50 9.89 -4.34
CA ALA A 98 9.35 10.68 -3.13
C ALA A 98 8.02 11.45 -3.03
N ARG A 99 7.62 12.16 -4.09
CA ARG A 99 6.40 12.99 -4.14
C ARG A 99 5.09 12.19 -4.22
N GLU A 100 5.17 10.87 -4.38
CA GLU A 100 4.02 9.98 -4.52
C GLU A 100 3.61 9.38 -3.15
N HIS A 101 3.79 10.15 -2.06
CA HIS A 101 3.61 9.66 -0.68
C HIS A 101 2.15 9.33 -0.29
N MET A 102 1.15 9.72 -1.10
CA MET A 102 -0.23 9.24 -0.95
C MET A 102 -0.31 7.70 -1.02
N THR A 103 0.57 7.06 -1.77
CA THR A 103 0.63 5.60 -1.89
C THR A 103 1.06 4.91 -0.60
N VAL A 104 1.82 5.59 0.28
CA VAL A 104 2.14 5.09 1.64
C VAL A 104 0.86 4.93 2.44
N GLN A 105 0.05 5.98 2.47
CA GLN A 105 -1.21 5.99 3.21
C GLN A 105 -2.20 4.96 2.65
N LEU A 106 -2.28 4.82 1.31
CA LEU A 106 -3.10 3.81 0.67
C LEU A 106 -2.70 2.39 1.11
N CYS A 107 -1.40 2.04 1.05
CA CYS A 107 -0.90 0.74 1.50
C CYS A 107 -1.22 0.48 2.97
N MET A 108 -0.97 1.45 3.85
CA MET A 108 -1.24 1.32 5.29
C MET A 108 -2.73 1.14 5.57
N LYS A 109 -3.59 1.88 4.85
CA LYS A 109 -5.04 1.75 4.99
C LYS A 109 -5.57 0.40 4.47
N GLN A 110 -4.98 -0.15 3.39
CA GLN A 110 -5.30 -1.49 2.91
C GLN A 110 -4.91 -2.57 3.94
N ILE A 111 -3.74 -2.46 4.55
CA ILE A 111 -3.29 -3.38 5.61
C ILE A 111 -4.31 -3.41 6.75
N GLU A 112 -4.67 -2.24 7.30
CA GLU A 112 -5.67 -2.14 8.36
C GLU A 112 -7.03 -2.71 7.92
N TYR A 113 -7.47 -2.36 6.71
CA TYR A 113 -8.76 -2.80 6.17
C TYR A 113 -8.87 -4.32 6.05
N TYR A 114 -7.84 -4.99 5.56
CA TYR A 114 -7.88 -6.45 5.46
C TYR A 114 -7.78 -7.14 6.82
N LEU A 115 -6.99 -6.61 7.73
CA LEU A 115 -6.86 -7.13 9.09
C LEU A 115 -8.17 -6.96 9.88
N SER A 116 -8.83 -5.81 9.79
CA SER A 116 -10.10 -5.53 10.47
C SER A 116 -11.28 -6.30 9.88
N ASN A 117 -11.20 -6.69 8.61
CA ASN A 117 -12.21 -7.48 7.92
C ASN A 117 -11.80 -8.95 7.74
N TYR A 118 -10.87 -9.47 8.55
CA TYR A 118 -10.29 -10.81 8.39
C TYR A 118 -11.33 -11.92 8.25
N ASN A 119 -12.40 -11.87 9.06
CA ASN A 119 -13.47 -12.87 9.03
C ASN A 119 -14.62 -12.53 8.06
N LYS A 120 -14.59 -11.35 7.42
CA LYS A 120 -15.61 -10.91 6.46
C LYS A 120 -15.29 -11.34 5.04
N LYS A 121 -16.32 -11.36 4.19
CA LYS A 121 -16.17 -11.60 2.76
C LYS A 121 -15.84 -10.29 2.02
N ILE A 122 -14.84 -10.34 1.16
CA ILE A 122 -14.57 -9.33 0.15
C ILE A 122 -14.67 -10.01 -1.21
N SER A 123 -15.55 -9.50 -2.08
CA SER A 123 -15.81 -10.10 -3.39
C SER A 123 -16.14 -11.61 -3.32
N GLY A 124 -17.03 -11.97 -2.40
CA GLY A 124 -17.54 -13.34 -2.25
C GLY A 124 -16.67 -14.30 -1.43
N LYS A 125 -15.41 -13.97 -1.16
CA LYS A 125 -14.47 -14.85 -0.42
C LYS A 125 -14.08 -14.25 0.93
N LYS A 126 -14.01 -15.08 1.99
CA LYS A 126 -13.48 -14.65 3.28
C LYS A 126 -12.02 -14.17 3.12
N VAL A 127 -11.67 -13.05 3.75
CA VAL A 127 -10.30 -12.52 3.74
C VAL A 127 -9.33 -13.53 4.34
N SER A 128 -9.71 -14.18 5.45
CA SER A 128 -8.92 -15.24 6.10
C SER A 128 -8.54 -16.35 5.12
N ASN A 129 -9.52 -16.90 4.38
CA ASN A 129 -9.26 -18.00 3.44
C ASN A 129 -8.26 -17.61 2.34
N THR A 130 -8.21 -16.33 1.98
CA THR A 130 -7.23 -15.82 1.01
C THR A 130 -5.86 -15.70 1.66
N LEU A 131 -5.80 -15.08 2.84
CA LEU A 131 -4.55 -14.81 3.56
C LEU A 131 -3.88 -16.08 4.11
N ASP A 132 -4.64 -17.16 4.35
CA ASP A 132 -4.09 -18.46 4.73
C ASP A 132 -3.33 -19.13 3.58
N LYS A 133 -3.73 -18.86 2.34
CA LYS A 133 -3.12 -19.46 1.12
C LYS A 133 -2.09 -18.58 0.45
N VAL A 134 -2.24 -17.25 0.58
CA VAL A 134 -1.38 -16.25 -0.05
C VAL A 134 -1.02 -15.20 0.98
N ALA A 135 0.22 -15.21 1.45
CA ALA A 135 0.73 -14.13 2.30
C ALA A 135 0.92 -12.85 1.47
N ILE A 136 0.52 -11.71 2.03
CA ILE A 136 0.71 -10.42 1.37
C ILE A 136 1.80 -9.65 2.10
N HIS A 137 2.83 -9.27 1.37
CA HIS A 137 4.00 -8.55 1.87
C HIS A 137 3.99 -7.12 1.35
N TYR A 138 3.81 -6.15 2.23
CA TYR A 138 3.85 -4.73 1.88
C TYR A 138 5.18 -4.10 2.25
N VAL A 139 5.72 -3.28 1.36
CA VAL A 139 6.68 -2.22 1.69
C VAL A 139 5.99 -0.88 1.42
N PRO A 140 5.30 -0.29 2.43
CA PRO A 140 4.47 0.89 2.22
C PRO A 140 5.26 2.11 1.76
N SER A 141 6.51 2.26 2.23
CA SER A 141 7.40 3.35 1.85
C SER A 141 8.76 2.81 1.42
N CYS A 142 8.95 2.68 0.10
CA CYS A 142 10.22 2.28 -0.48
C CYS A 142 11.27 3.41 -0.46
N ASN A 143 10.84 4.66 -0.32
CA ASN A 143 11.68 5.87 -0.36
C ASN A 143 11.38 6.81 0.81
N PRO A 144 11.65 6.41 2.06
CA PRO A 144 11.28 7.20 3.24
C PRO A 144 12.05 8.53 3.36
N ASP A 145 13.29 8.59 2.86
CA ASP A 145 14.06 9.85 2.83
C ASP A 145 13.49 10.83 1.81
N GLY A 146 13.21 10.35 0.60
CA GLY A 146 12.58 11.16 -0.43
C GLY A 146 11.22 11.69 0.02
N THR A 147 10.41 10.85 0.66
CA THR A 147 9.13 11.28 1.26
C THR A 147 9.34 12.41 2.26
N ALA A 148 10.30 12.28 3.16
CA ALA A 148 10.62 13.34 4.12
C ALA A 148 11.04 14.65 3.43
N ILE A 149 11.80 14.57 2.34
CA ILE A 149 12.16 15.72 1.51
C ILE A 149 10.92 16.34 0.88
N SER A 150 10.08 15.54 0.22
CA SER A 150 8.87 16.04 -0.45
C SER A 150 7.90 16.73 0.51
N GLN A 151 7.78 16.23 1.74
CA GLN A 151 6.87 16.76 2.75
C GLN A 151 7.41 17.95 3.55
N ARG A 152 8.72 18.00 3.80
CA ARG A 152 9.31 18.93 4.76
C ARG A 152 10.59 19.63 4.27
N GLY A 153 10.91 19.48 2.98
CA GLY A 153 12.10 20.09 2.39
C GLY A 153 13.41 19.33 2.70
N PHE A 154 14.49 19.81 2.13
CA PHE A 154 15.83 19.18 2.27
C PHE A 154 16.32 19.15 3.73
N ASN A 155 15.82 20.04 4.58
CA ASN A 155 16.15 20.06 6.02
C ASN A 155 15.65 18.81 6.77
N ALA A 156 14.72 18.04 6.20
CA ALA A 156 14.27 16.78 6.75
C ALA A 156 15.38 15.69 6.77
N ILE A 157 16.46 15.89 6.01
CA ILE A 157 17.62 14.97 5.98
C ILE A 157 18.56 15.31 7.12
N ARG A 158 18.85 14.32 7.97
CA ARG A 158 19.68 14.47 9.18
C ARG A 158 21.16 14.53 8.86
N ASN A 159 21.62 13.72 7.91
CA ASN A 159 23.02 13.69 7.48
C ASN A 159 23.39 15.02 6.79
N LYS A 160 24.32 15.78 7.41
CA LYS A 160 24.75 17.10 6.93
C LYS A 160 25.33 17.06 5.52
N LYS A 161 26.14 16.04 5.18
CA LYS A 161 26.75 15.88 3.82
C LYS A 161 25.69 15.64 2.76
N LEU A 162 24.71 14.73 3.01
CA LEU A 162 23.59 14.50 2.08
C LEU A 162 22.74 15.77 1.91
N ARG A 163 22.42 16.46 3.00
CA ARG A 163 21.63 17.68 2.97
C ARG A 163 22.33 18.81 2.17
N SER A 164 23.61 19.00 2.36
CA SER A 164 24.40 19.96 1.58
C SER A 164 24.40 19.59 0.08
N ALA A 165 24.62 18.31 -0.25
CA ALA A 165 24.56 17.84 -1.62
C ALA A 165 23.18 18.04 -2.27
N LEU A 166 22.10 17.79 -1.56
CA LEU A 166 20.72 18.02 -2.04
C LEU A 166 20.46 19.49 -2.36
N ARG A 167 20.92 20.42 -1.51
CA ARG A 167 20.80 21.87 -1.76
C ARG A 167 21.55 22.30 -3.02
N LYS A 168 22.75 21.73 -3.26
CA LYS A 168 23.52 22.00 -4.48
C LYS A 168 22.89 21.43 -5.76
N MET A 169 22.08 20.37 -5.66
CA MET A 169 21.33 19.85 -6.80
C MET A 169 20.20 20.78 -7.21
N GLY A 170 19.66 21.58 -6.27
CA GLY A 170 18.59 22.53 -6.53
C GLY A 170 17.25 21.86 -6.76
N GLY A 171 16.31 22.63 -7.31
CA GLY A 171 14.96 22.17 -7.63
C GLY A 171 13.97 22.27 -6.45
N SER A 172 12.70 22.03 -6.75
CA SER A 172 11.62 22.07 -5.77
C SER A 172 11.63 20.82 -4.90
N SER A 173 11.79 20.98 -3.59
CA SER A 173 11.72 19.88 -2.65
C SER A 173 10.33 19.23 -2.60
N SER A 174 9.26 20.01 -2.71
CA SER A 174 7.89 19.46 -2.72
C SER A 174 7.62 18.55 -3.93
N ARG A 175 8.27 18.83 -5.06
CA ARG A 175 8.18 18.02 -6.29
C ARG A 175 9.31 17.00 -6.43
N TRP A 176 10.10 16.78 -5.37
CA TRP A 176 11.22 15.86 -5.37
C TRP A 176 10.77 14.44 -5.69
N LYS A 177 11.41 13.80 -6.63
CA LYS A 177 11.09 12.44 -7.09
C LYS A 177 12.09 11.39 -6.58
N ALA A 178 13.34 11.80 -6.45
CA ALA A 178 14.47 10.94 -6.14
C ALA A 178 14.57 10.56 -4.65
N ASN A 179 15.55 9.71 -4.30
CA ASN A 179 15.95 9.48 -2.91
C ASN A 179 16.85 10.60 -2.37
N ALA A 180 17.45 10.41 -1.18
CA ALA A 180 18.33 11.41 -0.56
C ALA A 180 19.67 11.62 -1.30
N ARG A 181 20.03 10.75 -2.23
CA ARG A 181 21.22 10.90 -3.10
C ARG A 181 20.91 11.48 -4.47
N GLY A 182 19.65 11.85 -4.71
CA GLY A 182 19.21 12.40 -5.99
C GLY A 182 19.03 11.34 -7.09
N VAL A 183 18.81 10.07 -6.71
CA VAL A 183 18.62 8.95 -7.64
C VAL A 183 17.15 8.61 -7.74
N ASP A 184 16.62 8.48 -8.97
CA ASP A 184 15.30 7.92 -9.22
C ASP A 184 15.33 6.41 -8.97
N LEU A 185 14.73 5.96 -7.85
CA LEU A 185 14.77 4.55 -7.47
C LEU A 185 14.11 3.63 -8.51
N ASN A 186 13.19 4.14 -9.34
CA ASN A 186 12.61 3.37 -10.44
C ASN A 186 13.43 3.44 -11.73
N ARG A 187 14.72 3.76 -11.63
CA ARG A 187 15.74 3.71 -12.68
C ARG A 187 17.01 2.98 -12.24
N ASN A 188 17.06 2.50 -11.00
CA ASN A 188 18.28 1.99 -10.36
C ASN A 188 18.38 0.45 -10.33
N TRP A 189 17.45 -0.26 -10.97
CA TRP A 189 17.42 -1.73 -10.96
C TRP A 189 18.37 -2.35 -11.99
N ASN A 190 18.94 -3.50 -11.66
CA ASN A 190 19.90 -4.21 -12.52
C ASN A 190 19.19 -4.98 -13.66
N VAL A 191 18.62 -4.22 -14.58
CA VAL A 191 18.03 -4.73 -15.82
C VAL A 191 18.20 -3.70 -16.91
N ALA A 192 18.79 -4.09 -18.04
CA ALA A 192 19.08 -3.20 -19.17
C ALA A 192 19.65 -1.83 -18.68
N PHE A 193 20.44 -1.85 -17.61
CA PHE A 193 20.90 -0.63 -16.94
C PHE A 193 21.81 0.17 -17.88
N LYS A 194 21.49 1.45 -17.96
CA LYS A 194 22.25 2.42 -18.76
C LYS A 194 22.28 3.73 -17.97
N THR A 195 23.48 4.27 -17.78
CA THR A 195 23.65 5.54 -17.06
C THR A 195 22.93 6.65 -17.83
N SER A 196 22.06 7.40 -17.19
CA SER A 196 21.30 8.49 -17.79
C SER A 196 20.87 9.52 -16.75
N GLY A 197 20.59 10.73 -17.22
CA GLY A 197 20.11 11.84 -16.41
C GLY A 197 21.21 12.53 -15.59
N ARG A 198 20.84 13.66 -15.00
CA ARG A 198 21.67 14.43 -14.08
C ARG A 198 21.21 14.18 -12.63
N LYS A 199 22.15 14.06 -11.73
CA LYS A 199 21.88 13.87 -10.29
C LYS A 199 20.85 14.88 -9.76
N GLY A 200 19.81 14.39 -9.12
CA GLY A 200 18.68 15.21 -8.66
C GLY A 200 17.57 15.43 -9.68
N SER A 201 17.81 15.15 -10.98
CA SER A 201 16.74 15.22 -11.99
C SER A 201 15.84 13.99 -11.98
N SER A 202 14.64 14.14 -12.52
CA SER A 202 13.74 13.00 -12.78
C SER A 202 14.43 12.06 -13.79
N GLY A 203 14.50 10.77 -13.45
CA GLY A 203 15.09 9.74 -14.31
C GLY A 203 16.59 9.52 -14.14
N TYR A 204 17.29 10.23 -13.25
CA TYR A 204 18.68 9.89 -12.95
C TYR A 204 18.79 8.51 -12.30
N CYS A 205 19.49 7.61 -12.96
CA CYS A 205 19.56 6.20 -12.59
C CYS A 205 20.64 5.85 -11.55
N GLY A 206 21.44 6.82 -11.12
CA GLY A 206 22.59 6.58 -10.26
C GLY A 206 23.86 6.19 -11.05
N PRO A 207 25.01 6.07 -10.37
CA PRO A 207 26.29 5.78 -11.00
C PRO A 207 26.42 4.33 -11.51
N LYS A 208 25.65 3.41 -10.92
CA LYS A 208 25.58 2.00 -11.33
C LYS A 208 24.23 1.39 -10.89
N ALA A 209 23.90 0.26 -11.48
CA ALA A 209 22.72 -0.52 -11.05
C ALA A 209 22.84 -0.86 -9.57
N GLU A 210 21.69 -0.77 -8.87
CA GLU A 210 21.59 -1.08 -7.43
C GLU A 210 22.58 -0.29 -6.56
N SER A 211 22.94 0.94 -7.00
CA SER A 211 23.82 1.82 -6.21
C SER A 211 23.16 2.28 -4.91
N GLU A 212 21.81 2.31 -4.85
CA GLU A 212 21.08 2.85 -3.72
C GLU A 212 20.73 1.77 -2.67
N SER A 213 20.83 2.14 -1.41
CA SER A 213 20.54 1.20 -0.30
C SER A 213 19.10 0.72 -0.32
N GLU A 214 18.16 1.58 -0.71
CA GLU A 214 16.76 1.25 -0.85
C GLU A 214 16.54 0.18 -1.93
N THR A 215 17.14 0.34 -3.11
CA THR A 215 17.03 -0.64 -4.20
C THR A 215 17.61 -1.99 -3.78
N ARG A 216 18.81 -1.99 -3.17
CA ARG A 216 19.41 -3.24 -2.66
C ARG A 216 18.56 -3.91 -1.59
N ALA A 217 17.92 -3.14 -0.70
CA ALA A 217 17.03 -3.67 0.33
C ALA A 217 15.81 -4.37 -0.30
N LEU A 218 15.18 -3.75 -1.30
CA LEU A 218 14.03 -4.32 -2.02
C LEU A 218 14.40 -5.58 -2.81
N VAL A 219 15.58 -5.62 -3.44
CA VAL A 219 16.11 -6.81 -4.12
C VAL A 219 16.35 -7.94 -3.13
N LYS A 220 17.03 -7.68 -2.01
CA LYS A 220 17.25 -8.67 -0.95
C LYS A 220 15.94 -9.18 -0.36
N TRP A 221 14.99 -8.29 -0.11
CA TRP A 221 13.65 -8.61 0.38
C TRP A 221 12.92 -9.60 -0.53
N SER A 222 12.80 -9.28 -1.82
CA SER A 222 12.12 -10.17 -2.77
C SER A 222 12.86 -11.52 -2.95
N ASN A 223 14.19 -11.51 -2.94
CA ASN A 223 14.99 -12.74 -3.01
C ASN A 223 14.79 -13.63 -1.77
N ARG A 224 14.67 -13.03 -0.57
CA ARG A 224 14.37 -13.76 0.66
C ARG A 224 13.00 -14.45 0.58
N ILE A 225 11.97 -13.72 0.16
CA ILE A 225 10.61 -14.26 0.02
C ILE A 225 10.57 -15.38 -1.05
N GLN A 226 11.28 -15.22 -2.16
CA GLN A 226 11.37 -16.23 -3.21
C GLN A 226 11.97 -17.55 -2.72
N LYS A 227 12.81 -17.53 -1.69
CA LYS A 227 13.34 -18.74 -1.04
C LYS A 227 12.30 -19.40 -0.12
N GLN A 228 11.33 -18.66 0.40
CA GLN A 228 10.27 -19.20 1.26
C GLN A 228 9.12 -19.82 0.46
N GLY A 229 8.86 -19.28 -0.74
CA GLY A 229 7.80 -19.76 -1.61
C GLY A 229 7.73 -18.99 -2.92
N LYS A 230 6.68 -19.26 -3.69
CA LYS A 230 6.47 -18.64 -5.00
C LYS A 230 5.94 -17.22 -4.85
N ILE A 231 6.64 -16.23 -5.37
CA ILE A 231 6.08 -14.88 -5.58
C ILE A 231 5.13 -14.97 -6.78
N VAL A 232 3.83 -14.86 -6.52
CA VAL A 232 2.78 -15.02 -7.53
C VAL A 232 2.49 -13.75 -8.31
N GLY A 233 2.84 -12.58 -7.75
CA GLY A 233 2.67 -11.29 -8.41
C GLY A 233 3.20 -10.14 -7.56
N ILE A 234 3.33 -8.98 -8.19
CA ILE A 234 3.73 -7.72 -7.55
C ILE A 234 2.77 -6.61 -7.99
N VAL A 235 2.27 -5.84 -7.02
CA VAL A 235 1.53 -4.59 -7.24
C VAL A 235 2.43 -3.43 -6.80
N SER A 236 2.75 -2.52 -7.72
CA SER A 236 3.50 -1.31 -7.41
C SER A 236 2.60 -0.09 -7.53
N TYR A 237 2.36 0.58 -6.41
CA TYR A 237 1.57 1.80 -6.38
C TYR A 237 2.43 3.03 -6.64
N HIS A 238 2.01 3.81 -7.61
CA HIS A 238 2.55 5.09 -8.04
C HIS A 238 1.46 6.16 -8.09
N SER A 239 1.79 7.36 -8.44
CA SER A 239 0.87 8.44 -8.82
C SER A 239 1.57 9.39 -9.81
N THR A 240 0.88 9.88 -10.82
CA THR A 240 -0.57 10.02 -10.99
C THR A 240 -1.00 9.52 -12.37
N GLY A 241 -2.34 9.54 -12.62
CA GLY A 241 -2.86 9.33 -13.97
C GLY A 241 -4.13 8.49 -14.01
N SER A 242 -4.49 7.78 -12.93
CA SER A 242 -5.59 6.79 -12.95
C SER A 242 -5.40 5.77 -14.09
N ILE A 243 -4.18 5.26 -14.24
CA ILE A 243 -3.79 4.30 -15.29
C ILE A 243 -3.10 3.08 -14.70
N ILE A 244 -3.09 1.99 -15.44
CA ILE A 244 -2.44 0.72 -15.07
C ILE A 244 -1.49 0.30 -16.18
N TYR A 245 -0.24 0.04 -15.80
CA TYR A 245 0.74 -0.66 -16.63
C TYR A 245 0.76 -2.13 -16.24
N GLY A 246 0.52 -3.00 -17.20
CA GLY A 246 0.47 -4.45 -16.96
C GLY A 246 0.71 -5.26 -18.22
N LYS A 247 0.82 -4.60 -19.39
CA LYS A 247 1.13 -5.30 -20.62
C LYS A 247 2.61 -5.75 -20.62
N SER A 248 2.85 -7.00 -20.98
CA SER A 248 4.19 -7.56 -21.09
C SER A 248 4.44 -8.11 -22.49
N THR A 249 5.68 -8.03 -22.96
CA THR A 249 6.07 -8.51 -24.27
C THR A 249 6.39 -10.01 -24.25
N SER A 250 6.62 -10.60 -25.46
CA SER A 250 7.05 -12.00 -25.62
C SER A 250 8.34 -12.38 -24.90
N ARG A 251 9.13 -11.40 -24.46
CA ARG A 251 10.35 -11.61 -23.65
C ARG A 251 10.06 -12.23 -22.27
N ALA A 252 8.84 -12.07 -21.74
CA ALA A 252 8.43 -12.78 -20.53
C ALA A 252 7.82 -14.15 -20.89
N PRO A 253 8.01 -15.20 -20.06
CA PRO A 253 7.36 -16.50 -20.26
C PRO A 253 5.83 -16.37 -20.39
N LYS A 254 5.21 -17.24 -21.19
CA LYS A 254 3.74 -17.24 -21.42
C LYS A 254 2.94 -17.23 -20.11
N ALA A 255 3.35 -18.05 -19.13
CA ALA A 255 2.70 -18.11 -17.82
C ALA A 255 2.75 -16.77 -17.08
N VAL A 256 3.89 -16.06 -17.12
CA VAL A 256 4.06 -14.73 -16.52
C VAL A 256 3.18 -13.70 -17.22
N ARG A 257 3.16 -13.72 -18.55
CA ARG A 257 2.28 -12.82 -19.34
C ARG A 257 0.82 -13.02 -19.01
N ASN A 258 0.35 -14.29 -19.00
CA ASN A 258 -1.04 -14.62 -18.67
C ASN A 258 -1.41 -14.20 -17.25
N ALA A 259 -0.54 -14.45 -16.27
CA ALA A 259 -0.76 -14.02 -14.89
C ALA A 259 -0.81 -12.48 -14.78
N THR A 260 0.14 -11.77 -15.41
CA THR A 260 0.15 -10.30 -15.45
C THR A 260 -1.12 -9.75 -16.11
N THR A 261 -1.58 -10.35 -17.22
CA THR A 261 -2.82 -9.95 -17.90
C THR A 261 -4.03 -10.12 -16.98
N ARG A 262 -4.15 -11.23 -16.24
CA ARG A 262 -5.22 -11.41 -15.26
C ARG A 262 -5.18 -10.34 -14.17
N MET A 263 -3.98 -10.05 -13.64
CA MET A 263 -3.80 -9.01 -12.63
C MET A 263 -4.28 -7.65 -13.13
N TYR A 264 -3.79 -7.16 -14.25
CA TYR A 264 -4.14 -5.81 -14.68
C TYR A 264 -5.62 -5.69 -15.10
N GLN A 265 -6.23 -6.77 -15.63
CA GLN A 265 -7.68 -6.80 -15.91
C GLN A 265 -8.49 -6.75 -14.61
N THR A 266 -8.08 -7.48 -13.57
CA THR A 266 -8.70 -7.42 -12.25
C THR A 266 -8.58 -6.02 -11.65
N ALA A 267 -7.40 -5.43 -11.67
CA ALA A 267 -7.23 -4.06 -11.20
C ALA A 267 -8.09 -3.06 -12.00
N LYS A 268 -8.17 -3.19 -13.32
CA LYS A 268 -9.05 -2.36 -14.17
C LYS A 268 -10.52 -2.48 -13.76
N SER A 269 -11.03 -3.70 -13.60
CA SER A 269 -12.44 -3.93 -13.26
C SER A 269 -12.85 -3.30 -11.92
N LEU A 270 -11.91 -3.23 -10.97
CA LEU A 270 -12.14 -2.65 -9.64
C LEU A 270 -12.00 -1.13 -9.61
N THR A 271 -11.06 -0.58 -10.38
CA THR A 271 -10.69 0.83 -10.31
C THR A 271 -11.34 1.69 -11.39
N GLY A 272 -11.71 1.08 -12.51
CA GLY A 272 -12.10 1.80 -13.73
C GLY A 272 -10.93 2.57 -14.36
N TYR A 273 -9.68 2.32 -13.95
CA TYR A 273 -8.51 2.99 -14.51
C TYR A 273 -8.23 2.54 -15.94
N GLN A 274 -7.64 3.43 -16.73
CA GLN A 274 -7.27 3.11 -18.09
C GLN A 274 -6.07 2.17 -18.13
N LEU A 275 -6.07 1.24 -19.09
CA LEU A 275 -4.92 0.38 -19.34
C LEU A 275 -3.99 1.04 -20.35
N VAL A 276 -2.71 1.05 -20.06
CA VAL A 276 -1.69 1.46 -21.03
C VAL A 276 -1.54 0.35 -22.07
N GLN A 277 -2.03 0.61 -23.29
CA GLN A 277 -2.09 -0.38 -24.38
C GLN A 277 -0.75 -0.59 -25.07
N HIS A 278 0.05 0.48 -25.18
CA HIS A 278 1.31 0.45 -25.91
C HIS A 278 2.46 0.68 -24.92
N GLU A 279 3.22 -0.36 -24.66
CA GLU A 279 4.52 -0.23 -24.03
C GLU A 279 5.59 -0.33 -25.13
N SER A 280 6.58 0.56 -25.07
CA SER A 280 7.72 0.51 -25.97
C SER A 280 8.32 -0.90 -26.01
N TYR A 281 8.62 -1.42 -27.20
CA TYR A 281 9.37 -2.66 -27.37
C TYR A 281 10.78 -2.60 -26.76
N ALA A 282 11.34 -1.40 -26.62
CA ALA A 282 12.57 -1.18 -25.88
C ALA A 282 12.30 -1.44 -24.39
N LEU A 283 13.12 -2.28 -23.76
CA LEU A 283 13.06 -2.49 -22.33
C LEU A 283 13.40 -1.17 -21.61
N PRO A 284 12.49 -0.62 -20.79
CA PRO A 284 12.82 0.54 -19.99
C PRO A 284 14.01 0.24 -19.08
N HIS A 285 15.05 1.07 -19.16
CA HIS A 285 16.29 0.86 -18.42
C HIS A 285 16.09 1.05 -16.91
N GLY A 286 16.53 0.08 -16.12
CA GLY A 286 16.57 0.16 -14.67
C GLY A 286 15.20 0.27 -13.96
N TYR A 287 14.10 -0.07 -14.62
CA TYR A 287 12.77 -0.06 -13.98
C TYR A 287 12.51 -1.29 -13.13
N SER A 288 11.85 -1.12 -11.99
CA SER A 288 11.41 -2.22 -11.14
C SER A 288 10.54 -3.22 -11.90
N ARG A 289 9.56 -2.75 -12.68
CA ARG A 289 8.68 -3.62 -13.47
C ARG A 289 9.46 -4.43 -14.51
N THR A 290 10.39 -3.83 -15.24
CA THR A 290 11.26 -4.50 -16.20
C THR A 290 12.11 -5.58 -15.50
N TYR A 291 12.67 -5.26 -14.32
CA TYR A 291 13.45 -6.18 -13.51
C TYR A 291 12.63 -7.42 -13.12
N TYR A 292 11.46 -7.22 -12.55
CA TYR A 292 10.65 -8.35 -12.08
C TYR A 292 10.04 -9.16 -13.23
N LEU A 293 9.47 -8.52 -14.24
CA LEU A 293 8.85 -9.22 -15.38
C LEU A 293 9.89 -10.03 -16.20
N TYR A 294 11.01 -9.41 -16.55
CA TYR A 294 11.91 -9.99 -17.55
C TYR A 294 13.15 -10.65 -16.96
N LYS A 295 13.69 -10.16 -15.85
CA LYS A 295 14.85 -10.78 -15.19
C LYS A 295 14.41 -11.82 -14.15
N LYS A 296 13.44 -11.50 -13.31
CA LYS A 296 12.98 -12.40 -12.22
C LYS A 296 11.84 -13.33 -12.63
N LYS A 297 11.20 -13.09 -13.79
CA LYS A 297 10.06 -13.87 -14.31
C LYS A 297 8.87 -13.88 -13.34
N ILE A 298 8.59 -12.74 -12.71
CA ILE A 298 7.50 -12.53 -11.75
C ILE A 298 6.45 -11.61 -12.38
N PRO A 299 5.14 -11.97 -12.32
CA PRO A 299 4.05 -11.09 -12.75
C PRO A 299 4.07 -9.75 -12.03
N PHE A 300 3.83 -8.64 -12.74
CA PHE A 300 3.96 -7.32 -12.17
C PHE A 300 2.99 -6.32 -12.82
N ILE A 301 2.27 -5.58 -12.00
CA ILE A 301 1.47 -4.43 -12.45
C ILE A 301 1.90 -3.15 -11.72
N THR A 302 1.82 -2.02 -12.41
CA THR A 302 1.94 -0.69 -11.81
C THR A 302 0.57 -0.03 -11.82
N VAL A 303 0.13 0.49 -10.69
CA VAL A 303 -1.13 1.22 -10.54
C VAL A 303 -0.82 2.67 -10.19
N GLU A 304 -1.06 3.58 -11.12
CA GLU A 304 -0.90 5.02 -10.96
C GLU A 304 -2.21 5.60 -10.42
N VAL A 305 -2.25 5.92 -9.13
CA VAL A 305 -3.46 6.41 -8.47
C VAL A 305 -3.61 7.93 -8.59
N GLY A 306 -4.86 8.43 -8.51
CA GLY A 306 -5.17 9.86 -8.52
C GLY A 306 -5.10 10.50 -9.90
N ARG A 307 -5.54 11.76 -9.99
CA ARG A 307 -5.62 12.51 -11.25
C ARG A 307 -4.83 13.81 -11.22
N GLY A 308 -4.68 14.42 -10.05
CA GLY A 308 -3.95 15.66 -9.87
C GLY A 308 -2.45 15.53 -10.06
N ALA A 309 -1.71 16.61 -9.96
CA ALA A 309 -0.25 16.60 -9.98
C ALA A 309 0.32 16.04 -8.66
N ALA A 310 1.36 15.22 -8.74
CA ALA A 310 2.06 14.77 -7.53
C ALA A 310 2.93 15.90 -6.93
N PRO A 311 2.91 16.08 -5.60
CA PRO A 311 2.21 15.29 -4.60
C PRO A 311 0.70 15.54 -4.58
N LEU A 312 -0.07 14.46 -4.51
CA LEU A 312 -1.54 14.52 -4.50
C LEU A 312 -2.06 15.19 -3.20
N GLY A 313 -3.12 15.99 -3.33
CA GLY A 313 -3.82 16.57 -2.20
C GLY A 313 -4.63 15.55 -1.40
N GLY A 314 -4.82 15.81 -0.11
CA GLY A 314 -5.59 14.91 0.78
C GLY A 314 -7.02 14.65 0.32
N GLY A 315 -7.66 15.59 -0.36
CA GLY A 315 -9.01 15.48 -0.89
C GLY A 315 -9.20 14.37 -1.94
N GLU A 316 -8.12 13.97 -2.64
CA GLU A 316 -8.21 12.86 -3.60
C GLU A 316 -8.26 11.47 -2.94
N PHE A 317 -7.88 11.36 -1.66
CA PHE A 317 -7.76 10.07 -1.00
C PHE A 317 -9.07 9.29 -0.96
N GLY A 318 -10.20 9.94 -0.75
CA GLY A 318 -11.52 9.29 -0.72
C GLY A 318 -11.81 8.52 -2.02
N SER A 319 -11.59 9.16 -3.17
CA SER A 319 -11.75 8.53 -4.48
C SER A 319 -10.72 7.43 -4.73
N ILE A 320 -9.45 7.68 -4.39
CA ILE A 320 -8.38 6.68 -4.50
C ILE A 320 -8.70 5.46 -3.66
N TRP A 321 -9.12 5.65 -2.42
CA TRP A 321 -9.51 4.59 -1.50
C TRP A 321 -10.69 3.77 -2.03
N ALA A 322 -11.77 4.42 -2.42
CA ALA A 322 -12.96 3.75 -2.94
C ALA A 322 -12.63 2.78 -4.08
N LYS A 323 -11.74 3.21 -4.98
CA LYS A 323 -11.31 2.42 -6.15
C LYS A 323 -10.29 1.34 -5.83
N ASN A 324 -9.39 1.58 -4.88
CA ASN A 324 -8.22 0.71 -4.67
C ASN A 324 -8.33 -0.19 -3.43
N LYS A 325 -9.28 0.03 -2.51
CA LYS A 325 -9.38 -0.72 -1.24
C LYS A 325 -9.41 -2.24 -1.41
N ASN A 326 -9.91 -2.75 -2.52
CA ASN A 326 -10.04 -4.18 -2.77
C ASN A 326 -9.00 -4.74 -3.75
N VAL A 327 -8.18 -3.90 -4.39
CA VAL A 327 -7.27 -4.34 -5.46
C VAL A 327 -6.36 -5.46 -4.96
N VAL A 328 -5.59 -5.25 -3.91
CA VAL A 328 -4.56 -6.20 -3.48
C VAL A 328 -5.14 -7.52 -3.00
N ILE A 329 -6.23 -7.50 -2.24
CA ILE A 329 -6.86 -8.76 -1.79
C ILE A 329 -7.45 -9.54 -2.99
N ARG A 330 -7.96 -8.85 -4.00
CA ARG A 330 -8.46 -9.48 -5.23
C ARG A 330 -7.33 -10.05 -6.07
N GLU A 331 -6.18 -9.36 -6.13
CA GLU A 331 -4.98 -9.90 -6.76
C GLU A 331 -4.51 -11.20 -6.06
N ALA A 332 -4.51 -11.23 -4.72
CA ALA A 332 -4.20 -12.43 -3.97
C ALA A 332 -5.19 -13.57 -4.27
N GLN A 333 -6.48 -13.26 -4.41
CA GLN A 333 -7.54 -14.23 -4.75
C GLN A 333 -7.37 -14.90 -6.11
N LEU A 334 -6.64 -14.31 -7.04
CA LEU A 334 -6.33 -14.92 -8.34
C LEU A 334 -5.41 -16.15 -8.21
N PHE A 335 -4.69 -16.26 -7.10
CA PHE A 335 -3.62 -17.24 -6.91
C PHE A 335 -3.86 -18.19 -5.72
N GLN A 336 -5.06 -18.21 -5.17
CA GLN A 336 -5.44 -19.13 -4.09
C GLN A 336 -5.27 -20.62 -4.46
#